data_a61c0758727e3eff202abccab7f4459d
#
_entry.id   a61c0758727e3eff202abccab7f4459d
#
_cell.length_a   1.000
_cell.length_b   1.000
_cell.length_c   1.000
_cell.angle_alpha   90.00
_cell.angle_beta   90.00
_cell.angle_gamma   90.00
#
_symmetry.space_group_name_H-M   'P 1'
#
loop_
_entity.id
_entity.type
_entity.pdbx_description
1 polymer ?
#
loop_
_entity_poly.entity_id
_entity_poly.type
_entity_poly.pdbx_seq_one_letter_code
_entity_poly.pdbx_strand_id
1 'polypeptide(L)'
;RDTIEEKLRLGSLTLRLCDTAGIRDSEDAVERLGVHRSREAMERAELVIAVVDGGGDVTDEDMEIIRAAERARKGLVVLSKADLGHVGPPPETVLPCVTVSSVTGQGLDELEAAIKALFPLPQVPAGEILTNARQAEAISRALESMDATFAAMNDGCTPDIVLTETEEAMSAIGELTGRSVREDVTNRIFERFCVGK
;
A
#
# COMPACT_ATOMS: atom_id res chain seq x y z
N ARG A 1 -7.97 -18.05 15.61
CA ARG A 1 -6.90 -17.07 15.32
C ARG A 1 -7.34 -16.29 14.11
N ASP A 2 -7.62 -15.01 14.30
CA ASP A 2 -7.97 -14.10 13.21
C ASP A 2 -6.71 -13.82 12.40
N THR A 3 -6.85 -13.76 11.09
CA THR A 3 -5.76 -13.38 10.19
C THR A 3 -5.33 -11.96 10.54
N ILE A 4 -4.13 -11.78 11.06
CA ILE A 4 -3.61 -10.45 11.37
C ILE A 4 -3.25 -9.82 10.03
N GLU A 5 -4.02 -8.81 9.65
CA GLU A 5 -3.72 -8.00 8.47
C GLU A 5 -3.06 -6.70 8.90
N GLU A 6 -1.85 -6.46 8.43
CA GLU A 6 -1.14 -5.20 8.63
C GLU A 6 -0.84 -4.53 7.29
N LYS A 7 -0.88 -3.21 7.28
CA LYS A 7 -0.51 -2.42 6.11
C LYS A 7 0.88 -1.85 6.28
N LEU A 8 1.76 -2.15 5.34
CA LEU A 8 3.12 -1.62 5.28
C LEU A 8 3.30 -0.81 4.00
N ARG A 9 3.87 0.39 4.11
CA ARG A 9 4.20 1.23 2.96
C ARG A 9 5.69 1.12 2.63
N LEU A 10 6.00 0.67 1.41
CA LEU A 10 7.36 0.60 0.86
C LEU A 10 7.49 1.56 -0.33
N GLY A 11 7.83 2.81 -0.04
CA GLY A 11 7.83 3.87 -1.06
C GLY A 11 6.45 4.08 -1.68
N SER A 12 6.31 3.81 -2.98
CA SER A 12 5.04 3.91 -3.72
C SER A 12 4.15 2.67 -3.60
N LEU A 13 4.68 1.55 -3.06
CA LEU A 13 3.92 0.33 -2.86
C LEU A 13 3.25 0.34 -1.49
N THR A 14 2.00 -0.09 -1.43
CA THR A 14 1.31 -0.40 -0.19
C THR A 14 1.09 -1.91 -0.12
N LEU A 15 1.73 -2.57 0.82
CA LEU A 15 1.59 -4.00 1.07
C LEU A 15 0.52 -4.22 2.13
N ARG A 16 -0.33 -5.21 1.91
CA ARG A 16 -1.19 -5.78 2.92
C ARG A 16 -0.62 -7.13 3.30
N LEU A 17 -0.04 -7.20 4.50
CA LEU A 17 0.56 -8.41 5.03
C LEU A 17 -0.55 -9.29 5.63
N CYS A 18 -0.57 -10.55 5.22
CA CYS A 18 -1.43 -11.57 5.80
C CYS A 18 -0.52 -12.63 6.41
N ASP A 19 -0.52 -12.74 7.74
CA ASP A 19 0.21 -13.80 8.41
C ASP A 19 -0.52 -15.13 8.20
N THR A 20 0.13 -16.02 7.48
CA THR A 20 -0.30 -17.40 7.32
C THR A 20 0.42 -18.22 8.38
N ALA A 21 -0.15 -18.30 9.61
CA ALA A 21 0.43 -19.15 10.67
C ALA A 21 0.73 -20.55 10.13
N GLY A 22 2.03 -20.88 10.11
CA GLY A 22 2.72 -22.05 9.63
C GLY A 22 1.91 -23.18 9.00
N ILE A 23 2.25 -23.50 7.75
CA ILE A 23 1.72 -24.68 7.05
C ILE A 23 2.47 -25.89 7.61
N ARG A 24 2.23 -26.23 8.86
CA ARG A 24 2.69 -27.49 9.42
C ARG A 24 1.51 -28.45 9.44
N ASP A 25 1.70 -29.63 8.87
CA ASP A 25 0.72 -30.70 9.00
C ASP A 25 0.62 -31.09 10.48
N SER A 26 -0.51 -30.75 11.11
CA SER A 26 -0.80 -31.21 12.45
C SER A 26 -2.03 -32.08 12.46
N GLU A 27 -2.01 -33.06 13.36
CA GLU A 27 -3.12 -34.01 13.56
C GLU A 27 -4.36 -33.37 14.18
N ASP A 28 -4.26 -32.12 14.64
CA ASP A 28 -5.34 -31.44 15.34
C ASP A 28 -6.35 -30.76 14.39
N ALA A 29 -7.63 -30.95 14.62
CA ALA A 29 -8.73 -30.46 13.78
C ALA A 29 -8.74 -28.93 13.64
N VAL A 30 -8.23 -28.20 14.64
CA VAL A 30 -8.13 -26.73 14.65
C VAL A 30 -7.00 -26.24 13.76
N GLU A 31 -5.88 -26.99 13.69
CA GLU A 31 -4.74 -26.68 12.82
C GLU A 31 -5.06 -27.00 11.34
N ARG A 32 -5.81 -28.05 11.05
CA ARG A 32 -6.28 -28.33 9.68
C ARG A 32 -7.13 -27.19 9.10
N LEU A 33 -7.93 -26.52 9.93
CA LEU A 33 -8.67 -25.33 9.50
C LEU A 33 -7.75 -24.14 9.23
N GLY A 34 -6.67 -24.02 9.99
CA GLY A 34 -5.61 -23.03 9.78
C GLY A 34 -4.86 -23.25 8.47
N VAL A 35 -4.44 -24.48 8.18
CA VAL A 35 -3.77 -24.87 6.93
C VAL A 35 -4.64 -24.58 5.68
N HIS A 36 -5.95 -24.86 5.75
CA HIS A 36 -6.85 -24.56 4.64
C HIS A 36 -6.96 -23.04 4.38
N ARG A 37 -7.12 -22.24 5.41
CA ARG A 37 -7.15 -20.77 5.31
C ARG A 37 -5.83 -20.20 4.79
N SER A 38 -4.70 -20.76 5.22
CA SER A 38 -3.37 -20.38 4.73
C SER A 38 -3.21 -20.66 3.24
N ARG A 39 -3.70 -21.81 2.75
CA ARG A 39 -3.68 -22.14 1.32
C ARG A 39 -4.57 -21.20 0.50
N GLU A 40 -5.78 -20.91 0.96
CA GLU A 40 -6.66 -19.93 0.29
C GLU A 40 -6.05 -18.52 0.26
N ALA A 41 -5.40 -18.08 1.35
CA ALA A 41 -4.73 -16.80 1.41
C ALA A 41 -3.57 -16.73 0.40
N MET A 42 -2.76 -17.80 0.29
CA MET A 42 -1.68 -17.89 -0.70
C MET A 42 -2.18 -17.88 -2.14
N GLU A 43 -3.28 -18.57 -2.44
CA GLU A 43 -3.87 -18.58 -3.79
C GLU A 43 -4.34 -17.19 -4.24
N ARG A 44 -4.78 -16.36 -3.28
CA ARG A 44 -5.25 -14.98 -3.53
C ARG A 44 -4.13 -13.95 -3.46
N ALA A 45 -2.99 -14.29 -2.88
CA ALA A 45 -1.87 -13.39 -2.73
C ALA A 45 -1.25 -13.04 -4.08
N GLU A 46 -0.87 -11.77 -4.24
CA GLU A 46 -0.07 -11.33 -5.39
C GLU A 46 1.41 -11.69 -5.23
N LEU A 47 1.88 -11.79 -3.98
CA LEU A 47 3.23 -12.18 -3.61
C LEU A 47 3.16 -13.13 -2.41
N VAL A 48 3.87 -14.24 -2.50
CA VAL A 48 4.11 -15.17 -1.39
C VAL A 48 5.59 -15.06 -1.01
N ILE A 49 5.84 -14.77 0.26
CA ILE A 49 7.20 -14.72 0.82
C ILE A 49 7.38 -15.96 1.69
N ALA A 50 8.26 -16.87 1.26
CA ALA A 50 8.67 -18.00 2.04
C ALA A 50 9.80 -17.59 2.98
N VAL A 51 9.54 -17.60 4.29
CA VAL A 51 10.54 -17.27 5.31
C VAL A 51 11.07 -18.55 5.91
N VAL A 52 12.38 -18.78 5.75
CA VAL A 52 13.11 -19.94 6.20
C VAL A 52 14.16 -19.53 7.23
N ASP A 53 14.43 -20.39 8.19
CA ASP A 53 15.54 -20.17 9.15
C ASP A 53 16.89 -20.35 8.44
N GLY A 54 17.62 -19.25 8.27
CA GLY A 54 18.94 -19.25 7.63
C GLY A 54 20.08 -19.74 8.55
N GLY A 55 19.80 -19.98 9.85
CA GLY A 55 20.81 -20.41 10.82
C GLY A 55 21.16 -21.90 10.76
N GLY A 56 20.57 -22.67 9.84
CA GLY A 56 20.78 -24.11 9.69
C GLY A 56 20.65 -24.56 8.24
N ASP A 57 20.71 -25.88 8.04
CA ASP A 57 20.45 -26.48 6.74
C ASP A 57 18.95 -26.40 6.40
N VAL A 58 18.65 -26.20 5.13
CA VAL A 58 17.27 -26.19 4.62
C VAL A 58 16.67 -27.58 4.77
N THR A 59 15.56 -27.68 5.46
CA THR A 59 14.86 -28.93 5.71
C THR A 59 13.87 -29.28 4.57
N ASP A 60 13.36 -30.50 4.57
CA ASP A 60 12.31 -30.90 3.63
C ASP A 60 11.02 -30.07 3.82
N GLU A 61 10.69 -29.69 5.06
CA GLU A 61 9.56 -28.81 5.38
C GLU A 61 9.76 -27.40 4.78
N ASP A 62 10.97 -26.84 4.88
CA ASP A 62 11.30 -25.56 4.28
C ASP A 62 11.17 -25.62 2.75
N MET A 63 11.60 -26.73 2.15
CA MET A 63 11.46 -26.93 0.71
C MET A 63 9.98 -27.01 0.27
N GLU A 64 9.09 -27.54 1.10
CA GLU A 64 7.64 -27.53 0.82
C GLU A 64 7.07 -26.11 0.79
N ILE A 65 7.51 -25.26 1.75
CA ILE A 65 7.10 -23.84 1.81
C ILE A 65 7.64 -23.09 0.58
N ILE A 66 8.88 -23.32 0.19
CA ILE A 66 9.52 -22.73 -0.99
C ILE A 66 8.76 -23.14 -2.26
N ARG A 67 8.44 -24.43 -2.42
CA ARG A 67 7.64 -24.93 -3.55
C ARG A 67 6.23 -24.34 -3.58
N ALA A 68 5.64 -24.04 -2.42
CA ALA A 68 4.36 -23.34 -2.37
C ALA A 68 4.49 -21.89 -2.89
N ALA A 69 5.57 -21.19 -2.54
CA ALA A 69 5.86 -19.87 -3.06
C ALA A 69 6.17 -19.88 -4.58
N GLU A 70 6.81 -20.93 -5.11
CA GLU A 70 7.05 -21.08 -6.55
C GLU A 70 5.76 -21.21 -7.38
N ARG A 71 4.70 -21.75 -6.78
CA ARG A 71 3.38 -21.86 -7.44
C ARG A 71 2.56 -20.58 -7.42
N ALA A 72 2.98 -19.60 -6.62
CA ALA A 72 2.30 -18.31 -6.52
C ALA A 72 2.52 -17.45 -7.77
N ARG A 73 1.72 -16.40 -7.93
CA ARG A 73 1.93 -15.43 -9.03
C ARG A 73 3.31 -14.79 -8.99
N LYS A 74 3.80 -14.49 -7.80
CA LYS A 74 5.13 -14.00 -7.50
C LYS A 74 5.57 -14.65 -6.20
N GLY A 75 6.82 -15.08 -6.15
CA GLY A 75 7.43 -15.69 -4.98
C GLY A 75 8.75 -15.04 -4.63
N LEU A 76 9.09 -15.06 -3.36
CA LEU A 76 10.36 -14.59 -2.82
C LEU A 76 10.74 -15.50 -1.65
N VAL A 77 12.00 -15.87 -1.56
CA VAL A 77 12.54 -16.61 -0.42
C VAL A 77 13.34 -15.67 0.47
N VAL A 78 13.10 -15.74 1.76
CA VAL A 78 13.82 -14.98 2.78
C VAL A 78 14.49 -15.94 3.73
N LEU A 79 15.82 -15.91 3.77
CA LEU A 79 16.62 -16.61 4.78
C LEU A 79 16.77 -15.68 5.98
N SER A 80 16.12 -16.01 7.08
CA SER A 80 16.11 -15.20 8.31
C SER A 80 17.33 -15.50 9.19
N LYS A 81 17.52 -14.73 10.27
CA LYS A 81 18.55 -14.93 11.31
C LYS A 81 20.00 -14.87 10.81
N ALA A 82 20.29 -13.98 9.86
CA ALA A 82 21.65 -13.75 9.34
C ALA A 82 22.67 -13.38 10.44
N ASP A 83 22.19 -12.87 11.58
CA ASP A 83 23.01 -12.51 12.74
C ASP A 83 23.65 -13.69 13.47
N LEU A 84 23.19 -14.92 13.25
CA LEU A 84 23.75 -16.12 13.88
C LEU A 84 25.06 -16.59 13.22
N GLY A 85 25.53 -15.92 12.17
CA GLY A 85 26.85 -16.10 11.58
C GLY A 85 27.04 -17.34 10.69
N HIS A 86 26.03 -18.19 10.61
CA HIS A 86 26.00 -19.31 9.67
C HIS A 86 24.75 -19.16 8.80
N VAL A 87 24.96 -18.83 7.55
CA VAL A 87 23.91 -18.93 6.54
C VAL A 87 24.22 -20.18 5.74
N GLY A 88 23.36 -21.19 5.84
CA GLY A 88 23.43 -22.41 5.05
C GLY A 88 23.47 -22.09 3.55
N PRO A 89 23.77 -23.07 2.70
CA PRO A 89 23.69 -22.88 1.26
C PRO A 89 22.26 -22.41 0.88
N PRO A 90 22.15 -21.48 -0.10
CA PRO A 90 20.84 -21.07 -0.55
C PRO A 90 20.05 -22.28 -1.06
N PRO A 91 18.73 -22.35 -0.82
CA PRO A 91 17.92 -23.44 -1.30
C PRO A 91 17.93 -23.52 -2.83
N GLU A 92 17.79 -24.72 -3.37
CA GLU A 92 17.61 -24.92 -4.81
C GLU A 92 16.22 -24.41 -5.22
N THR A 93 16.16 -23.19 -5.72
CA THR A 93 14.91 -22.53 -6.16
C THR A 93 15.16 -21.59 -7.32
N VAL A 94 14.12 -21.37 -8.12
CA VAL A 94 14.11 -20.36 -9.19
C VAL A 94 13.71 -18.97 -8.68
N LEU A 95 13.26 -18.88 -7.43
CA LEU A 95 12.83 -17.63 -6.82
C LEU A 95 14.01 -16.75 -6.40
N PRO A 96 13.85 -15.43 -6.40
CA PRO A 96 14.80 -14.55 -5.72
C PRO A 96 14.95 -14.95 -4.26
N CYS A 97 16.18 -14.93 -3.76
CA CYS A 97 16.51 -15.29 -2.38
C CYS A 97 17.25 -14.11 -1.73
N VAL A 98 16.79 -13.68 -0.55
CA VAL A 98 17.39 -12.59 0.22
C VAL A 98 17.65 -13.07 1.64
N THR A 99 18.82 -12.74 2.17
CA THR A 99 19.21 -13.09 3.55
C THR A 99 19.03 -11.88 4.45
N VAL A 100 18.30 -12.05 5.58
CA VAL A 100 17.97 -10.94 6.48
C VAL A 100 18.20 -11.29 7.95
N SER A 101 18.41 -10.26 8.76
CA SER A 101 18.31 -10.32 10.22
C SER A 101 17.33 -9.27 10.73
N SER A 102 16.28 -9.68 11.39
CA SER A 102 15.35 -8.76 12.07
C SER A 102 15.96 -8.12 13.32
N VAL A 103 17.05 -8.70 13.86
CA VAL A 103 17.74 -8.19 15.06
C VAL A 103 18.68 -7.05 14.69
N THR A 104 19.46 -7.21 13.63
CA THR A 104 20.48 -6.23 13.21
C THR A 104 20.01 -5.29 12.13
N GLY A 105 18.93 -5.62 11.42
CA GLY A 105 18.46 -4.89 10.24
C GLY A 105 19.21 -5.26 8.96
N GLN A 106 20.19 -6.16 9.02
CA GLN A 106 20.92 -6.61 7.84
C GLN A 106 19.97 -7.18 6.78
N GLY A 107 20.18 -6.83 5.52
CA GLY A 107 19.44 -7.38 4.39
C GLY A 107 18.02 -6.81 4.20
N LEU A 108 17.55 -5.88 5.04
CA LEU A 108 16.21 -5.30 4.91
C LEU A 108 16.10 -4.39 3.67
N ASP A 109 17.14 -3.66 3.33
CA ASP A 109 17.17 -2.82 2.13
C ASP A 109 17.15 -3.69 0.85
N GLU A 110 17.87 -4.81 0.87
CA GLU A 110 17.86 -5.79 -0.22
C GLU A 110 16.49 -6.47 -0.35
N LEU A 111 15.83 -6.78 0.76
CA LEU A 111 14.47 -7.31 0.77
C LEU A 111 13.48 -6.30 0.17
N GLU A 112 13.56 -5.03 0.56
CA GLU A 112 12.75 -3.96 -0.01
C GLU A 112 12.98 -3.84 -1.52
N ALA A 113 14.25 -3.85 -1.95
CA ALA A 113 14.60 -3.78 -3.37
C ALA A 113 14.07 -4.99 -4.16
N ALA A 114 14.18 -6.21 -3.61
CA ALA A 114 13.66 -7.42 -4.22
C ALA A 114 12.14 -7.38 -4.38
N ILE A 115 11.41 -6.93 -3.35
CA ILE A 115 9.96 -6.76 -3.43
C ILE A 115 9.61 -5.73 -4.51
N LYS A 116 10.27 -4.57 -4.54
CA LYS A 116 10.03 -3.53 -5.57
C LYS A 116 10.29 -4.05 -6.99
N ALA A 117 11.33 -4.85 -7.18
CA ALA A 117 11.67 -5.44 -8.48
C ALA A 117 10.58 -6.41 -8.99
N LEU A 118 9.88 -7.11 -8.08
CA LEU A 118 8.74 -7.95 -8.42
C LEU A 118 7.51 -7.16 -8.85
N PHE A 119 7.41 -5.86 -8.48
CA PHE A 119 6.32 -4.96 -8.86
C PHE A 119 6.86 -3.73 -9.60
N PRO A 120 7.39 -3.92 -10.81
CA PRO A 120 7.85 -2.78 -11.58
C PRO A 120 6.67 -1.83 -11.76
N LEU A 121 6.85 -0.59 -11.32
CA LEU A 121 5.89 0.47 -11.60
C LEU A 121 5.78 0.57 -13.13
N PRO A 122 4.56 0.68 -13.68
CA PRO A 122 4.43 1.04 -15.08
C PRO A 122 5.25 2.30 -15.30
N GLN A 123 6.08 2.31 -16.35
CA GLN A 123 6.77 3.53 -16.77
C GLN A 123 5.67 4.51 -17.20
N VAL A 124 5.25 5.36 -16.25
CA VAL A 124 4.26 6.40 -16.53
C VAL A 124 4.94 7.40 -17.46
N PRO A 125 4.41 7.65 -18.65
CA PRO A 125 4.96 8.67 -19.54
C PRO A 125 5.14 9.98 -18.79
N ALA A 126 6.21 10.73 -19.06
CA ALA A 126 6.54 11.97 -18.35
C ALA A 126 5.36 12.97 -18.24
N GLY A 127 4.44 12.93 -19.22
CA GLY A 127 3.20 13.72 -19.21
C GLY A 127 2.19 13.32 -18.13
N GLU A 128 2.09 12.04 -17.79
CA GLU A 128 1.18 11.56 -16.73
C GLU A 128 1.74 11.85 -15.33
N ILE A 129 3.06 11.82 -15.14
CA ILE A 129 3.70 12.24 -13.89
C ILE A 129 3.44 13.73 -13.63
N LEU A 130 3.55 14.57 -14.66
CA LEU A 130 3.23 16.00 -14.54
C LEU A 130 1.74 16.23 -14.24
N THR A 131 0.85 15.43 -14.81
CA THR A 131 -0.59 15.48 -14.52
C THR A 131 -0.87 15.10 -13.07
N ASN A 132 -0.27 14.02 -12.57
CA ASN A 132 -0.40 13.61 -11.17
C ASN A 132 0.15 14.64 -10.19
N ALA A 133 1.29 15.27 -10.48
CA ALA A 133 1.85 16.32 -9.64
C ALA A 133 0.92 17.55 -9.57
N ARG A 134 0.38 17.99 -10.70
CA ARG A 134 -0.61 19.08 -10.75
C ARG A 134 -1.90 18.75 -10.00
N GLN A 135 -2.37 17.52 -10.12
CA GLN A 135 -3.53 17.04 -9.40
C GLN A 135 -3.29 17.02 -7.89
N ALA A 136 -2.13 16.53 -7.46
CA ALA A 136 -1.74 16.53 -6.04
C ALA A 136 -1.64 17.96 -5.47
N GLU A 137 -1.06 18.88 -6.23
CA GLU A 137 -0.96 20.29 -5.87
C GLU A 137 -2.34 20.96 -5.76
N ALA A 138 -3.24 20.70 -6.71
CA ALA A 138 -4.60 21.21 -6.67
C ALA A 138 -5.39 20.68 -5.46
N ILE A 139 -5.22 19.39 -5.12
CA ILE A 139 -5.81 18.79 -3.92
C ILE A 139 -5.25 19.42 -2.64
N SER A 140 -3.93 19.65 -2.57
CA SER A 140 -3.32 20.29 -1.41
C SER A 140 -3.86 21.71 -1.19
N ARG A 141 -3.95 22.52 -2.25
CA ARG A 141 -4.54 23.85 -2.19
C ARG A 141 -6.01 23.80 -1.74
N ALA A 142 -6.79 22.85 -2.27
CA ALA A 142 -8.18 22.69 -1.86
C ALA A 142 -8.31 22.35 -0.37
N LEU A 143 -7.43 21.51 0.17
CA LEU A 143 -7.40 21.17 1.60
C LEU A 143 -7.03 22.38 2.46
N GLU A 144 -5.99 23.13 2.08
CA GLU A 144 -5.57 24.34 2.79
C GLU A 144 -6.71 25.37 2.85
N SER A 145 -7.40 25.63 1.73
CA SER A 145 -8.55 26.56 1.70
C SER A 145 -9.74 26.04 2.52
N MET A 146 -9.97 24.72 2.57
CA MET A 146 -11.00 24.15 3.45
C MET A 146 -10.65 24.30 4.93
N ASP A 147 -9.39 24.10 5.30
CA ASP A 147 -8.93 24.31 6.69
C ASP A 147 -9.06 25.78 7.08
N ALA A 148 -8.74 26.73 6.18
CA ALA A 148 -8.96 28.16 6.37
C ALA A 148 -10.44 28.51 6.50
N THR A 149 -11.32 27.86 5.71
CA THR A 149 -12.78 28.00 5.83
C THR A 149 -13.26 27.61 7.23
N PHE A 150 -12.82 26.44 7.73
CA PHE A 150 -13.22 25.99 9.07
C PHE A 150 -12.65 26.89 10.17
N ALA A 151 -11.42 27.38 10.04
CA ALA A 151 -10.85 28.33 10.97
C ALA A 151 -11.65 29.64 11.01
N ALA A 152 -11.97 30.20 9.84
CA ALA A 152 -12.77 31.42 9.73
C ALA A 152 -14.18 31.27 10.34
N MET A 153 -14.79 30.09 10.17
CA MET A 153 -16.10 29.80 10.80
C MET A 153 -15.99 29.73 12.33
N ASN A 154 -14.94 29.07 12.85
CA ASN A 154 -14.75 28.95 14.29
C ASN A 154 -14.39 30.27 14.96
N ASP A 155 -13.64 31.14 14.26
CA ASP A 155 -13.24 32.47 14.74
C ASP A 155 -14.35 33.52 14.60
N GLY A 156 -15.52 33.13 14.06
CA GLY A 156 -16.69 34.03 13.89
C GLY A 156 -16.44 35.11 12.84
N CYS A 157 -15.60 34.81 11.83
CA CYS A 157 -15.38 35.73 10.71
C CYS A 157 -16.68 36.02 9.92
N THR A 158 -16.67 37.10 9.15
CA THR A 158 -17.79 37.47 8.33
C THR A 158 -18.04 36.46 7.21
N PRO A 159 -19.33 36.28 6.79
CA PRO A 159 -19.67 35.27 5.77
C PRO A 159 -18.95 35.43 4.43
N ASP A 160 -18.52 36.63 4.09
CA ASP A 160 -17.76 36.92 2.87
C ASP A 160 -16.36 36.28 2.90
N ILE A 161 -15.68 36.26 4.06
CA ILE A 161 -14.39 35.60 4.23
C ILE A 161 -14.55 34.07 4.07
N VAL A 162 -15.53 33.48 4.74
CA VAL A 162 -15.86 32.04 4.64
C VAL A 162 -16.21 31.67 3.20
N LEU A 163 -16.94 32.52 2.49
CA LEU A 163 -17.29 32.28 1.09
C LEU A 163 -16.07 32.32 0.18
N THR A 164 -15.19 33.30 0.37
CA THR A 164 -13.97 33.44 -0.44
C THR A 164 -13.07 32.20 -0.34
N GLU A 165 -12.80 31.71 0.87
CA GLU A 165 -11.99 30.50 1.08
C GLU A 165 -12.68 29.25 0.49
N THR A 166 -14.00 29.17 0.59
CA THR A 166 -14.76 28.06 -0.02
C THR A 166 -14.68 28.12 -1.55
N GLU A 167 -14.77 29.31 -2.16
CA GLU A 167 -14.62 29.47 -3.62
C GLU A 167 -13.22 29.10 -4.10
N GLU A 168 -12.16 29.38 -3.33
CA GLU A 168 -10.80 28.96 -3.66
C GLU A 168 -10.67 27.43 -3.63
N ALA A 169 -11.20 26.76 -2.60
CA ALA A 169 -11.22 25.30 -2.53
C ALA A 169 -11.96 24.69 -3.74
N MET A 170 -13.12 25.24 -4.09
CA MET A 170 -13.90 24.78 -5.24
C MET A 170 -13.15 25.03 -6.56
N SER A 171 -12.44 26.15 -6.70
CA SER A 171 -11.63 26.47 -7.88
C SER A 171 -10.50 25.48 -8.06
N ALA A 172 -9.79 25.15 -6.99
CA ALA A 172 -8.71 24.16 -7.01
C ALA A 172 -9.23 22.76 -7.41
N ILE A 173 -10.38 22.33 -6.92
CA ILE A 173 -11.03 21.08 -7.33
C ILE A 173 -11.51 21.17 -8.79
N GLY A 174 -11.98 22.32 -9.24
CA GLY A 174 -12.40 22.57 -10.62
C GLY A 174 -11.27 22.32 -11.63
N GLU A 175 -10.04 22.66 -11.28
CA GLU A 175 -8.86 22.39 -12.12
C GLU A 175 -8.66 20.89 -12.40
N LEU A 176 -9.05 20.01 -11.47
CA LEU A 176 -8.96 18.56 -11.65
C LEU A 176 -9.98 18.01 -12.63
N THR A 177 -11.16 18.60 -12.65
CA THR A 177 -12.29 18.13 -13.44
C THR A 177 -12.45 18.85 -14.77
N GLY A 178 -11.66 19.89 -15.01
CA GLY A 178 -11.79 20.78 -16.18
C GLY A 178 -13.07 21.61 -16.19
N ARG A 179 -13.78 21.71 -15.04
CA ARG A 179 -14.99 22.52 -14.88
C ARG A 179 -14.65 23.88 -14.28
N SER A 180 -15.07 24.94 -14.92
CA SER A 180 -15.00 26.27 -14.32
C SER A 180 -16.15 26.43 -13.32
N VAL A 181 -15.80 26.48 -12.04
CA VAL A 181 -16.74 26.56 -10.91
C VAL A 181 -17.60 27.84 -10.96
N ARG A 182 -17.10 28.92 -11.60
CA ARG A 182 -17.80 30.18 -11.73
C ARG A 182 -19.16 30.08 -12.45
N GLU A 183 -19.27 29.24 -13.47
CA GLU A 183 -20.54 29.10 -14.20
C GLU A 183 -21.56 28.28 -13.43
N ASP A 184 -21.17 27.23 -12.70
CA ASP A 184 -22.12 26.38 -11.97
C ASP A 184 -22.67 27.06 -10.71
N VAL A 185 -21.85 27.83 -9.96
CA VAL A 185 -22.27 28.55 -8.76
C VAL A 185 -23.15 29.74 -9.16
N THR A 186 -22.79 30.51 -10.18
CA THR A 186 -23.53 31.62 -10.67
C THR A 186 -24.90 31.18 -11.19
N ASN A 187 -24.97 30.12 -11.96
CA ASN A 187 -26.22 29.56 -12.46
C ASN A 187 -27.13 29.04 -11.34
N ARG A 188 -26.61 28.37 -10.31
CA ARG A 188 -27.39 27.91 -9.15
C ARG A 188 -27.85 29.04 -8.26
N ILE A 189 -27.06 30.11 -8.11
CA ILE A 189 -27.50 31.31 -7.38
C ILE A 189 -28.63 31.96 -8.14
N PHE A 190 -28.53 32.13 -9.46
CA PHE A 190 -29.62 32.70 -10.27
C PHE A 190 -30.87 31.81 -10.36
N GLU A 191 -30.72 30.49 -10.33
CA GLU A 191 -31.85 29.54 -10.26
C GLU A 191 -32.60 29.58 -8.93
N ARG A 192 -31.91 29.81 -7.80
CA ARG A 192 -32.55 29.89 -6.47
C ARG A 192 -33.01 31.27 -6.06
N PHE A 193 -32.38 32.30 -6.56
CA PHE A 193 -32.83 33.68 -6.40
C PHE A 193 -33.51 34.10 -7.69
N CYS A 194 -34.70 33.57 -7.96
CA CYS A 194 -35.67 34.26 -8.81
C CYS A 194 -35.91 35.63 -8.21
N VAL A 195 -35.11 36.61 -8.62
CA VAL A 195 -35.38 38.02 -8.33
C VAL A 195 -36.69 38.35 -9.02
N GLY A 196 -37.69 38.59 -8.19
CA GLY A 196 -39.07 38.77 -8.55
C GLY A 196 -39.30 39.80 -9.64
N LYS A 197 -40.39 39.53 -10.32
CA LYS A 197 -41.19 40.56 -10.95
C LYS A 197 -41.86 41.43 -9.87
#